data_2da852004e763040d246ab0844f33fac
#
_entry.id   2da852004e763040d246ab0844f33fac
#
_cell.length_a   1.000
_cell.length_b   1.000
_cell.length_c   1.000
_cell.angle_alpha   90.00
_cell.angle_beta   90.00
_cell.angle_gamma   90.00
#
_symmetry.space_group_name_H-M   'P 1'
#
loop_
_entity.id
_entity.type
_entity.pdbx_description
1 polymer ?
#
loop_
_entity_poly.entity_id
_entity_poly.type
_entity_poly.pdbx_seq_one_letter_code
_entity_poly.pdbx_strand_id
1 'polypeptide(L)'
;MSFSVYKRLFTSLAILCLPLLGTAQESYPIAFDRNANRTRTDRILNGIVLNGNVFQVTSPMKMYHDLSQETFYCHAGDLVSPALAFTGRWMDSYIYIDKDCNGAFDVETPGSRGLLTESNELVSFSGLSLPDGAFNSYGEATDLSQVQPPSFILPEDMEPGQYMMRIKIDWDDANPAGRVDEANGIIKNGGAILDIRLEILPDGEHKEGNYTMTFHDEFDGTDGSQPDNTKWRRSTRYSSTWNRFISNSEDVVFLREGHLVCRAIPNPDQESDPVPMLTGSVETQGNFSFTYGWVEARLKTTPHAGNFPAFWMMPQPPADAWPKAGEIDIFEAINAQNTAFHTVHSHWTYTLGNKNNPKSSLSETVTQGEWHIFAAQWTEDAITFYVDGNPVGSYAKSGNASDIEQGQWPFCHDFYLILNQSVGDGSWAKAPDTAFTYETQFDWVRVFQKDAPTGLKDLNDLKDFKDSWYTLDGRKLQARPTAPGVYIHARRKVAIQ
;
A
#
# COMPACT_ATOMS: atom_id res chain seq x y z
N MET A 1 52.62 -7.47 20.70
CA MET A 1 52.25 -6.65 19.55
C MET A 1 50.74 -6.42 19.64
N SER A 2 50.36 -5.21 20.01
CA SER A 2 48.98 -4.80 20.31
C SER A 2 48.39 -4.22 19.04
N PHE A 3 47.25 -4.76 18.55
CA PHE A 3 46.46 -4.14 17.50
C PHE A 3 45.33 -3.33 18.13
N SER A 4 45.45 -2.02 18.02
CA SER A 4 44.42 -1.04 18.41
C SER A 4 43.31 -1.01 17.35
N VAL A 5 42.06 -1.32 17.77
CA VAL A 5 40.86 -1.17 16.94
C VAL A 5 40.35 0.25 17.10
N TYR A 6 40.47 1.06 16.06
CA TYR A 6 39.84 2.38 15.98
C TYR A 6 38.32 2.17 15.72
N LYS A 7 37.50 2.38 16.74
CA LYS A 7 36.07 2.65 16.57
C LYS A 7 35.91 4.06 16.00
N ARG A 8 35.49 4.16 14.74
CA ARG A 8 34.95 5.42 14.20
C ARG A 8 33.55 5.61 14.77
N LEU A 9 33.37 6.59 15.65
CA LEU A 9 32.08 7.17 15.96
C LEU A 9 31.63 7.97 14.72
N PHE A 10 30.63 7.49 14.03
CA PHE A 10 29.81 8.34 13.17
C PHE A 10 28.79 9.04 14.07
N THR A 11 28.98 10.31 14.33
CA THR A 11 27.94 11.19 14.83
C THR A 11 27.06 11.53 13.63
N SER A 12 25.96 10.81 13.48
CA SER A 12 24.87 11.21 12.60
C SER A 12 24.30 12.51 13.18
N LEU A 13 24.50 13.60 12.47
CA LEU A 13 23.76 14.83 12.72
C LEU A 13 22.37 14.60 12.13
N ALA A 14 21.44 14.16 12.95
CA ALA A 14 20.02 14.12 12.58
C ALA A 14 19.59 15.59 12.36
N ILE A 15 19.44 15.99 11.11
CA ILE A 15 18.72 17.22 10.76
C ILE A 15 17.26 16.90 11.02
N LEU A 16 16.77 17.20 12.22
CA LEU A 16 15.35 17.24 12.50
C LEU A 16 14.76 18.31 11.58
N CYS A 17 13.96 17.91 10.60
CA CYS A 17 12.97 18.77 9.98
C CYS A 17 11.94 19.11 11.07
N LEU A 18 12.23 20.12 11.89
CA LEU A 18 11.26 20.64 12.84
C LEU A 18 10.11 21.26 12.06
N PRO A 19 8.85 20.95 12.39
CA PRO A 19 7.74 21.65 11.79
C PRO A 19 7.88 23.14 12.11
N LEU A 20 8.10 23.94 11.11
CA LEU A 20 8.08 25.41 11.19
C LEU A 20 6.66 25.83 11.55
N LEU A 21 6.40 26.00 12.83
CA LEU A 21 5.21 26.67 13.33
C LEU A 21 5.27 28.14 12.90
N GLY A 22 4.53 28.48 11.86
CA GLY A 22 4.05 29.85 11.65
C GLY A 22 4.96 30.83 10.93
N THR A 23 5.67 30.43 9.86
CA THR A 23 6.12 31.38 8.82
C THR A 23 5.34 31.10 7.53
N ALA A 24 5.02 32.15 6.78
CA ALA A 24 4.45 31.98 5.45
C ALA A 24 5.36 31.01 4.68
N GLN A 25 4.78 29.93 4.17
CA GLN A 25 5.49 28.95 3.37
C GLN A 25 6.11 29.70 2.20
N GLU A 26 7.44 29.74 2.10
CA GLU A 26 8.10 30.29 0.92
C GLU A 26 7.63 29.45 -0.27
N SER A 27 6.97 30.09 -1.24
CA SER A 27 6.53 29.40 -2.44
C SER A 27 7.78 28.97 -3.23
N TYR A 28 7.85 27.70 -3.62
CA TYR A 28 8.88 27.22 -4.51
C TYR A 28 8.96 28.10 -5.76
N PRO A 29 10.15 28.41 -6.25
CA PRO A 29 10.31 29.30 -7.40
C PRO A 29 9.61 28.72 -8.62
N ILE A 30 8.96 29.59 -9.40
CA ILE A 30 8.24 29.22 -10.62
C ILE A 30 8.56 30.26 -11.68
N ALA A 31 8.88 29.79 -12.88
CA ALA A 31 9.15 30.63 -14.03
C ALA A 31 8.30 30.20 -15.24
N PHE A 32 7.91 31.16 -16.07
CA PHE A 32 7.24 30.92 -17.34
C PHE A 32 7.96 31.67 -18.46
N ASP A 33 7.98 31.07 -19.64
CA ASP A 33 8.56 31.71 -20.85
C ASP A 33 7.85 33.00 -21.26
N ARG A 34 6.63 33.19 -20.72
CA ARG A 34 5.84 34.42 -20.89
C ARG A 34 5.25 34.86 -19.56
N ASN A 35 5.12 36.17 -19.38
CA ASN A 35 4.59 36.79 -18.16
C ASN A 35 3.08 36.56 -17.91
N ALA A 36 2.45 35.64 -18.59
CA ALA A 36 1.04 35.29 -18.42
C ALA A 36 0.90 33.90 -17.86
N ASN A 37 0.55 33.75 -16.59
CA ASN A 37 0.20 32.48 -15.98
C ASN A 37 -1.09 31.91 -16.59
N ARG A 38 -1.04 31.60 -17.89
CA ARG A 38 -2.16 31.05 -18.66
C ARG A 38 -1.63 30.14 -19.78
N THR A 39 -2.00 28.88 -19.74
CA THR A 39 -1.68 27.91 -20.78
C THR A 39 -2.61 28.02 -21.99
N ARG A 40 -2.34 27.25 -23.03
CA ARG A 40 -3.21 27.08 -24.19
C ARG A 40 -4.32 26.10 -23.89
N THR A 41 -5.46 26.23 -24.57
CA THR A 41 -6.61 25.32 -24.43
C THR A 41 -6.31 23.86 -24.84
N ASP A 42 -5.26 23.65 -25.62
CA ASP A 42 -4.82 22.35 -26.12
C ASP A 42 -3.64 21.75 -25.30
N ARG A 43 -3.29 22.34 -24.13
CA ARG A 43 -2.18 21.91 -23.26
C ARG A 43 -2.51 22.17 -21.80
N ILE A 44 -3.46 21.41 -21.26
CA ILE A 44 -4.08 21.64 -19.97
C ILE A 44 -3.78 20.49 -19.02
N LEU A 45 -3.35 20.79 -17.81
CA LEU A 45 -3.34 19.86 -16.67
C LEU A 45 -4.67 19.97 -15.92
N ASN A 46 -5.40 18.88 -15.80
CA ASN A 46 -6.67 18.81 -15.08
C ASN A 46 -6.52 18.28 -13.66
N GLY A 47 -5.44 17.56 -13.38
CA GLY A 47 -5.14 17.01 -12.07
C GLY A 47 -4.28 15.76 -12.16
N ILE A 48 -4.10 15.11 -11.02
CA ILE A 48 -3.40 13.84 -10.88
C ILE A 48 -4.14 12.96 -9.90
N VAL A 49 -4.09 11.66 -10.12
CA VAL A 49 -4.43 10.63 -9.13
C VAL A 49 -3.13 9.99 -8.67
N LEU A 50 -2.91 9.87 -7.37
CA LEU A 50 -1.76 9.19 -6.75
C LEU A 50 -2.32 8.12 -5.81
N ASN A 51 -2.09 6.84 -6.11
CA ASN A 51 -2.61 5.72 -5.31
C ASN A 51 -4.11 5.88 -4.96
N GLY A 52 -4.94 6.29 -5.93
CA GLY A 52 -6.37 6.55 -5.74
C GLY A 52 -6.76 7.90 -5.12
N ASN A 53 -5.82 8.68 -4.59
CA ASN A 53 -6.08 10.02 -4.08
C ASN A 53 -6.13 11.03 -5.22
N VAL A 54 -7.24 11.74 -5.36
CA VAL A 54 -7.50 12.67 -6.48
C VAL A 54 -7.14 14.09 -6.09
N PHE A 55 -6.22 14.71 -6.85
CA PHE A 55 -5.83 16.11 -6.74
C PHE A 55 -6.34 16.86 -7.97
N GLN A 56 -7.47 17.55 -7.80
CA GLN A 56 -8.23 18.13 -8.90
C GLN A 56 -7.88 19.60 -9.13
N VAL A 57 -7.51 19.94 -10.34
CA VAL A 57 -7.30 21.33 -10.74
C VAL A 57 -8.64 22.02 -11.02
N THR A 58 -8.94 23.09 -10.29
CA THR A 58 -10.21 23.85 -10.43
C THR A 58 -10.18 24.94 -11.51
N SER A 59 -8.99 25.37 -11.94
CA SER A 59 -8.81 26.44 -12.94
C SER A 59 -7.80 26.02 -14.00
N PRO A 60 -8.13 25.08 -14.89
CA PRO A 60 -7.16 24.37 -15.74
C PRO A 60 -6.44 25.25 -16.77
N MET A 61 -6.91 26.48 -16.97
CA MET A 61 -6.23 27.43 -17.86
C MET A 61 -5.03 28.15 -17.22
N LYS A 62 -4.82 28.03 -15.91
CA LYS A 62 -3.61 28.52 -15.26
C LYS A 62 -2.44 27.60 -15.60
N MET A 63 -1.23 28.16 -15.60
CA MET A 63 0.02 27.37 -15.73
C MET A 63 0.56 26.90 -14.38
N TYR A 64 0.12 27.51 -13.28
CA TYR A 64 0.48 27.10 -11.92
C TYR A 64 -0.74 26.87 -11.05
N HIS A 65 -0.71 25.76 -10.35
CA HIS A 65 -1.73 25.29 -9.42
C HIS A 65 -1.07 24.98 -8.07
N ASP A 66 -1.37 25.79 -7.08
CA ASP A 66 -0.95 25.57 -5.71
C ASP A 66 -2.02 24.75 -4.97
N LEU A 67 -1.77 23.45 -4.80
CA LEU A 67 -2.55 22.55 -3.96
C LEU A 67 -1.71 22.07 -2.76
N SER A 68 -0.72 22.85 -2.33
CA SER A 68 0.15 22.51 -1.20
C SER A 68 -0.58 22.40 0.15
N GLN A 69 -1.84 22.80 0.21
CA GLN A 69 -2.72 22.54 1.35
C GLN A 69 -3.35 21.13 1.32
N GLU A 70 -3.32 20.47 0.17
CA GLU A 70 -3.73 19.09 0.01
C GLU A 70 -2.50 18.19 0.19
N THR A 71 -2.66 17.09 0.92
CA THR A 71 -1.54 16.22 1.29
C THR A 71 -1.75 14.81 0.73
N PHE A 72 -0.75 14.31 0.06
CA PHE A 72 -0.60 12.90 -0.28
C PHE A 72 0.26 12.23 0.80
N TYR A 73 -0.22 11.16 1.39
CA TYR A 73 0.43 10.48 2.51
C TYR A 73 0.97 9.13 2.06
N CYS A 74 2.23 8.83 2.42
CA CYS A 74 2.93 7.59 2.13
C CYS A 74 3.87 7.24 3.27
N HIS A 75 4.43 6.03 3.25
CA HIS A 75 5.62 5.66 4.02
C HIS A 75 6.86 5.68 3.11
N ALA A 76 8.02 5.75 3.72
CA ALA A 76 9.27 5.46 3.01
C ALA A 76 9.21 4.05 2.39
N GLY A 77 9.71 3.89 1.19
CA GLY A 77 9.63 2.61 0.46
C GLY A 77 8.31 2.31 -0.25
N ASP A 78 7.27 3.13 -0.07
CA ASP A 78 5.98 2.89 -0.72
C ASP A 78 6.04 3.06 -2.24
N LEU A 79 5.30 2.23 -2.95
CA LEU A 79 5.05 2.38 -4.38
C LEU A 79 4.02 3.51 -4.61
N VAL A 80 4.39 4.48 -5.44
CA VAL A 80 3.50 5.55 -5.89
C VAL A 80 3.10 5.31 -7.33
N SER A 81 1.79 5.19 -7.58
CA SER A 81 1.21 4.96 -8.91
C SER A 81 0.47 6.22 -9.38
N PRO A 82 1.10 7.04 -10.24
CA PRO A 82 0.49 8.26 -10.76
C PRO A 82 -0.40 8.00 -11.97
N ALA A 83 -1.49 8.76 -12.09
CA ALA A 83 -2.28 8.86 -13.31
C ALA A 83 -2.62 10.33 -13.56
N LEU A 84 -2.00 10.94 -14.56
CA LEU A 84 -2.21 12.35 -14.92
C LEU A 84 -3.44 12.52 -15.79
N ALA A 85 -4.30 13.45 -15.41
CA ALA A 85 -5.38 13.93 -16.24
C ALA A 85 -4.93 15.21 -16.95
N PHE A 86 -4.61 15.14 -18.24
CA PHE A 86 -4.18 16.29 -19.04
C PHE A 86 -4.69 16.23 -20.47
N THR A 87 -4.62 17.36 -21.17
CA THR A 87 -4.88 17.48 -22.60
C THR A 87 -3.61 17.96 -23.29
N GLY A 88 -3.26 17.36 -24.41
CA GLY A 88 -2.11 17.77 -25.21
C GLY A 88 -1.51 16.62 -26.00
N ARG A 89 -0.81 16.98 -27.08
CA ARG A 89 0.09 16.08 -27.83
C ARG A 89 1.51 16.60 -27.72
N TRP A 90 2.50 15.71 -27.77
CA TRP A 90 3.91 16.07 -27.66
C TRP A 90 4.22 16.73 -26.30
N MET A 91 3.55 16.21 -25.24
CA MET A 91 3.77 16.65 -23.89
C MET A 91 4.84 15.77 -23.24
N ASP A 92 5.63 16.38 -22.37
CA ASP A 92 6.48 15.68 -21.41
C ASP A 92 5.83 15.78 -20.02
N SER A 93 5.90 14.75 -19.24
CA SER A 93 5.35 14.71 -17.88
C SER A 93 6.44 14.36 -16.87
N TYR A 94 6.46 15.05 -15.75
CA TYR A 94 7.50 14.95 -14.73
C TYR A 94 6.88 14.95 -13.33
N ILE A 95 7.47 14.18 -12.42
CA ILE A 95 7.16 14.23 -10.98
C ILE A 95 8.48 14.41 -10.23
N TYR A 96 8.53 15.43 -9.40
CA TYR A 96 9.67 15.82 -8.58
C TYR A 96 9.30 15.73 -7.10
N ILE A 97 10.26 15.42 -6.24
CA ILE A 97 10.15 15.51 -4.79
C ILE A 97 11.39 16.24 -4.28
N ASP A 98 11.21 17.35 -3.55
CA ASP A 98 12.30 18.02 -2.82
C ASP A 98 12.65 17.16 -1.61
N LYS A 99 13.62 16.25 -1.78
CA LYS A 99 13.98 15.22 -0.80
C LYS A 99 14.79 15.78 0.38
N ASP A 100 15.57 16.83 0.16
CA ASP A 100 16.42 17.45 1.19
C ASP A 100 15.78 18.69 1.84
N CYS A 101 14.54 19.04 1.40
CA CYS A 101 13.77 20.18 1.92
C CYS A 101 14.52 21.52 1.79
N ASN A 102 15.33 21.70 0.74
CA ASN A 102 16.11 22.92 0.53
C ASN A 102 15.33 24.05 -0.16
N GLY A 103 14.08 23.77 -0.62
CA GLY A 103 13.18 24.71 -1.30
C GLY A 103 13.40 24.80 -2.81
N ALA A 104 14.12 23.88 -3.39
CA ALA A 104 14.37 23.70 -4.83
C ALA A 104 14.17 22.24 -5.22
N PHE A 105 14.26 21.93 -6.50
CA PHE A 105 14.28 20.56 -7.01
C PHE A 105 15.62 20.33 -7.69
N ASP A 106 16.49 19.56 -7.07
CA ASP A 106 17.83 19.26 -7.54
C ASP A 106 17.80 18.13 -8.58
N VAL A 107 17.77 18.50 -9.85
CA VAL A 107 17.59 17.58 -10.97
C VAL A 107 18.93 17.27 -11.62
N GLU A 108 19.30 16.00 -11.59
CA GLU A 108 20.47 15.49 -12.33
C GLU A 108 20.06 15.03 -13.73
N THR A 109 20.98 15.14 -14.68
CA THR A 109 20.76 14.60 -16.03
C THR A 109 20.62 13.08 -15.95
N PRO A 110 19.47 12.49 -16.36
CA PRO A 110 19.32 11.04 -16.38
C PRO A 110 20.40 10.35 -17.18
N GLY A 111 20.75 9.15 -16.75
CA GLY A 111 21.67 8.27 -17.47
C GLY A 111 21.16 7.90 -18.87
N SER A 112 21.90 7.05 -19.57
CA SER A 112 21.49 6.57 -20.87
C SER A 112 20.10 5.93 -20.81
N ARG A 113 19.25 6.25 -21.78
CA ARG A 113 17.85 5.86 -21.86
C ARG A 113 16.94 6.38 -20.73
N GLY A 114 17.34 7.46 -20.04
CA GLY A 114 16.47 8.10 -19.06
C GLY A 114 16.47 7.47 -17.66
N LEU A 115 17.40 6.57 -17.33
CA LEU A 115 17.49 6.00 -15.98
C LEU A 115 17.88 7.09 -14.97
N LEU A 116 17.13 7.15 -13.87
CA LEU A 116 17.35 8.07 -12.77
C LEU A 116 18.30 7.47 -11.73
N THR A 117 19.06 8.33 -11.03
CA THR A 117 19.83 7.98 -9.83
C THR A 117 18.94 8.13 -8.60
N GLU A 118 19.24 7.44 -7.51
CA GLU A 118 18.48 7.55 -6.25
C GLU A 118 18.52 8.97 -5.65
N SER A 119 19.61 9.70 -5.87
CA SER A 119 19.78 11.09 -5.41
C SER A 119 18.95 12.10 -6.21
N ASN A 120 18.47 11.73 -7.40
CA ASN A 120 17.75 12.64 -8.26
C ASN A 120 16.37 12.98 -7.68
N GLU A 121 16.04 14.24 -7.59
CA GLU A 121 14.73 14.69 -7.13
C GLU A 121 13.64 14.66 -8.21
N LEU A 122 14.01 14.47 -9.47
CA LEU A 122 13.11 13.94 -10.50
C LEU A 122 12.92 12.45 -10.23
N VAL A 123 11.74 12.05 -9.78
CA VAL A 123 11.46 10.67 -9.36
C VAL A 123 10.72 9.84 -10.40
N SER A 124 10.00 10.48 -11.32
CA SER A 124 9.33 9.81 -12.44
C SER A 124 9.10 10.80 -13.60
N PHE A 125 9.23 10.30 -14.81
CA PHE A 125 8.91 11.09 -16.03
C PHE A 125 8.52 10.20 -17.21
N SER A 126 7.86 10.79 -18.19
CA SER A 126 7.56 10.15 -19.47
C SER A 126 7.49 11.19 -20.59
N GLY A 127 7.90 10.82 -21.79
CA GLY A 127 7.76 11.63 -23.00
C GLY A 127 9.03 12.21 -23.56
N LEU A 128 10.16 11.98 -22.93
CA LEU A 128 11.41 12.54 -23.39
C LEU A 128 11.83 12.04 -24.75
N SER A 129 12.24 12.97 -25.60
CA SER A 129 12.96 12.72 -26.84
C SER A 129 14.47 12.75 -26.63
N LEU A 130 15.07 11.57 -26.46
CA LEU A 130 16.51 11.37 -26.64
C LEU A 130 16.81 11.17 -28.13
N PRO A 131 18.09 11.24 -28.55
CA PRO A 131 18.47 10.99 -29.95
C PRO A 131 17.93 9.68 -30.54
N ASP A 132 17.67 8.69 -29.68
CA ASP A 132 17.20 7.35 -30.05
C ASP A 132 15.68 7.14 -29.86
N GLY A 133 14.93 8.15 -29.45
CA GLY A 133 13.48 8.07 -29.26
C GLY A 133 12.97 8.71 -27.96
N ALA A 134 11.70 8.52 -27.67
CA ALA A 134 11.05 8.98 -26.43
C ALA A 134 11.04 7.83 -25.41
N PHE A 135 11.35 8.14 -24.16
CA PHE A 135 11.49 7.18 -23.08
C PHE A 135 10.82 7.67 -21.79
N ASN A 136 10.60 6.75 -20.85
CA ASN A 136 10.21 7.02 -19.48
C ASN A 136 11.41 6.82 -18.51
N SER A 137 11.19 7.05 -17.23
CA SER A 137 12.20 6.92 -16.18
C SER A 137 12.75 5.50 -15.97
N TYR A 138 12.15 4.48 -16.58
CA TYR A 138 12.65 3.10 -16.60
C TYR A 138 13.40 2.73 -17.88
N GLY A 139 13.62 3.71 -18.79
CA GLY A 139 14.28 3.47 -20.08
C GLY A 139 13.42 2.73 -21.09
N GLU A 140 12.11 2.69 -20.89
CA GLU A 140 11.15 2.11 -21.80
C GLU A 140 10.71 3.15 -22.85
N ALA A 141 10.53 2.70 -24.10
CA ALA A 141 10.02 3.58 -25.14
C ALA A 141 8.57 3.98 -24.87
N THR A 142 8.28 5.28 -24.99
CA THR A 142 6.94 5.82 -24.75
C THR A 142 6.27 6.30 -26.03
N ASP A 143 4.93 6.27 -26.01
CA ASP A 143 4.10 6.92 -27.04
C ASP A 143 3.85 8.37 -26.62
N LEU A 144 4.41 9.31 -27.40
CA LEU A 144 4.25 10.77 -27.18
C LEU A 144 2.79 11.26 -27.24
N SER A 145 1.84 10.41 -27.61
CA SER A 145 0.41 10.73 -27.55
C SER A 145 -0.23 10.44 -26.20
N GLN A 146 0.43 9.66 -25.33
CA GLN A 146 -0.08 9.19 -24.04
C GLN A 146 1.04 9.11 -23.00
N VAL A 147 1.71 10.22 -22.74
CA VAL A 147 2.82 10.27 -21.77
C VAL A 147 2.30 10.27 -20.34
N GLN A 148 2.27 9.08 -19.73
CA GLN A 148 2.01 8.90 -18.31
C GLN A 148 3.33 8.57 -17.61
N PRO A 149 3.69 9.28 -16.52
CA PRO A 149 4.86 8.91 -15.75
C PRO A 149 4.62 7.53 -15.11
N PRO A 150 5.61 6.61 -15.17
CA PRO A 150 5.44 5.30 -14.56
C PRO A 150 5.39 5.39 -13.03
N SER A 151 4.88 4.34 -12.40
CA SER A 151 4.93 4.18 -10.94
C SER A 151 6.39 4.20 -10.48
N PHE A 152 6.64 4.70 -9.28
CA PHE A 152 7.98 4.79 -8.69
C PHE A 152 7.92 4.44 -7.21
N ILE A 153 9.05 4.00 -6.65
CA ILE A 153 9.19 3.70 -5.24
C ILE A 153 9.81 4.90 -4.54
N LEU A 154 9.21 5.33 -3.43
CA LEU A 154 9.82 6.32 -2.55
C LEU A 154 11.10 5.75 -1.93
N PRO A 155 12.18 6.54 -1.77
CA PRO A 155 13.37 6.06 -1.08
C PRO A 155 13.05 5.50 0.32
N GLU A 156 13.65 4.36 0.67
CA GLU A 156 13.46 3.72 1.97
C GLU A 156 14.04 4.53 3.15
N ASP A 157 14.98 5.42 2.86
CA ASP A 157 15.67 6.28 3.82
C ASP A 157 15.03 7.68 3.97
N MET A 158 13.85 7.89 3.39
CA MET A 158 13.11 9.14 3.63
C MET A 158 12.65 9.22 5.08
N GLU A 159 13.07 10.25 5.78
CA GLU A 159 12.64 10.49 7.16
C GLU A 159 11.16 10.91 7.21
N PRO A 160 10.42 10.53 8.27
CA PRO A 160 9.05 11.02 8.47
C PRO A 160 8.99 12.55 8.50
N GLY A 161 8.09 13.12 7.71
CA GLY A 161 7.98 14.57 7.59
C GLY A 161 7.26 15.03 6.32
N GLN A 162 7.23 16.35 6.14
CA GLN A 162 6.54 16.98 5.02
C GLN A 162 7.55 17.38 3.94
N TYR A 163 7.22 17.00 2.71
CA TYR A 163 7.99 17.25 1.50
C TYR A 163 7.13 17.97 0.46
N MET A 164 7.76 18.70 -0.45
CA MET A 164 7.06 19.24 -1.61
C MET A 164 7.15 18.25 -2.77
N MET A 165 6.01 17.92 -3.35
CA MET A 165 5.92 17.17 -4.59
C MET A 165 5.40 18.09 -5.70
N ARG A 166 6.11 18.16 -6.82
CA ARG A 166 5.74 18.92 -8.01
C ARG A 166 5.42 17.99 -9.15
N ILE A 167 4.30 18.23 -9.80
CA ILE A 167 3.89 17.58 -11.04
C ILE A 167 3.97 18.62 -12.14
N LYS A 168 4.62 18.31 -13.24
CA LYS A 168 4.73 19.21 -14.39
C LYS A 168 4.38 18.49 -15.68
N ILE A 169 3.62 19.15 -16.53
CA ILE A 169 3.53 18.83 -17.95
C ILE A 169 4.12 19.98 -18.74
N ASP A 170 4.91 19.69 -19.76
CA ASP A 170 5.51 20.69 -20.65
C ASP A 170 5.40 20.26 -22.11
N TRP A 171 5.63 21.14 -23.05
CA TRP A 171 5.43 20.86 -24.45
C TRP A 171 6.71 21.02 -25.27
N ASP A 172 7.03 19.94 -26.03
CA ASP A 172 8.08 19.93 -27.05
C ASP A 172 9.44 20.50 -26.57
N ASP A 173 9.77 20.25 -25.32
CA ASP A 173 11.10 20.50 -24.82
C ASP A 173 11.65 19.28 -24.11
N ALA A 174 12.43 18.58 -24.85
CA ALA A 174 12.84 17.23 -24.59
C ALA A 174 14.12 17.16 -23.75
N ASN A 175 14.17 17.80 -22.63
CA ASN A 175 15.24 17.55 -21.68
C ASN A 175 14.69 16.88 -20.42
N PRO A 176 14.87 15.56 -20.21
CA PRO A 176 14.29 14.86 -19.08
C PRO A 176 14.89 15.28 -17.76
N ALA A 177 16.14 15.69 -17.80
CA ALA A 177 16.76 16.23 -16.61
C ALA A 177 16.15 17.57 -16.26
N GLY A 178 15.49 18.22 -17.21
CA GLY A 178 15.38 19.65 -17.15
C GLY A 178 16.78 20.26 -17.02
N ARG A 179 16.91 21.50 -17.23
CA ARG A 179 18.00 22.22 -16.56
C ARG A 179 17.59 22.37 -15.10
N VAL A 180 18.52 22.65 -14.22
CA VAL A 180 18.26 22.85 -12.80
C VAL A 180 17.09 23.81 -12.53
N ASP A 181 16.85 24.77 -13.43
CA ASP A 181 15.76 25.73 -13.39
C ASP A 181 14.47 25.28 -14.13
N GLU A 182 14.48 24.19 -14.88
CA GLU A 182 13.31 23.73 -15.66
C GLU A 182 12.26 23.00 -14.81
N ALA A 183 12.63 22.39 -13.70
CA ALA A 183 11.70 21.88 -12.72
C ALA A 183 10.76 22.98 -12.21
N ASN A 184 11.24 24.21 -12.19
CA ASN A 184 10.55 25.41 -11.72
C ASN A 184 9.96 26.23 -12.86
N GLY A 185 9.98 25.76 -14.11
CA GLY A 185 9.57 26.51 -15.26
C GLY A 185 8.71 25.76 -16.27
N ILE A 186 7.92 26.49 -17.02
CA ILE A 186 7.22 26.05 -18.22
C ILE A 186 7.85 26.74 -19.42
N ILE A 187 8.30 25.93 -20.37
CA ILE A 187 8.97 26.38 -21.59
C ILE A 187 8.00 26.39 -22.76
N LYS A 188 8.21 27.28 -23.73
CA LYS A 188 7.44 27.39 -24.99
C LYS A 188 5.91 27.52 -24.81
N ASN A 189 5.45 28.14 -23.74
CA ASN A 189 4.05 28.46 -23.50
C ASN A 189 3.12 27.26 -23.63
N GLY A 190 3.52 26.13 -23.06
CA GLY A 190 2.72 24.91 -23.19
C GLY A 190 2.84 23.98 -22.01
N GLY A 191 1.87 23.99 -21.14
CA GLY A 191 1.86 23.08 -20.01
C GLY A 191 1.38 23.70 -18.72
N ALA A 192 1.64 23.02 -17.61
CA ALA A 192 1.29 23.50 -16.28
C ALA A 192 2.12 22.81 -15.20
N ILE A 193 2.22 23.48 -14.05
CA ILE A 193 2.84 22.99 -12.81
C ILE A 193 1.74 22.85 -11.76
N LEU A 194 1.78 21.76 -11.01
CA LEU A 194 0.93 21.47 -9.87
C LEU A 194 1.81 21.09 -8.68
N ASP A 195 1.71 21.84 -7.58
CA ASP A 195 2.40 21.54 -6.32
C ASP A 195 1.40 20.99 -5.31
N ILE A 196 1.76 19.86 -4.68
CA ILE A 196 1.05 19.21 -3.58
C ILE A 196 2.02 18.91 -2.45
N ARG A 197 1.51 18.70 -1.26
CA ARG A 197 2.31 18.21 -0.14
C ARG A 197 2.40 16.69 -0.19
N LEU A 198 3.60 16.14 -0.06
CA LEU A 198 3.85 14.76 0.30
C LEU A 198 4.14 14.71 1.79
N GLU A 199 3.51 13.83 2.54
CA GLU A 199 3.84 13.56 3.95
C GLU A 199 4.27 12.11 4.09
N ILE A 200 5.52 11.92 4.48
CA ILE A 200 6.04 10.61 4.87
C ILE A 200 5.65 10.36 6.31
N LEU A 201 4.86 9.32 6.52
CA LEU A 201 4.39 8.92 7.84
C LEU A 201 5.50 8.16 8.58
N PRO A 202 5.57 8.28 9.93
CA PRO A 202 6.41 7.41 10.73
C PRO A 202 6.05 5.95 10.54
N ASP A 203 7.02 5.06 10.70
CA ASP A 203 6.76 3.63 10.75
C ASP A 203 5.69 3.33 11.79
N GLY A 204 4.64 2.64 11.38
CA GLY A 204 3.53 2.28 12.25
C GLY A 204 2.34 3.24 12.26
N GLU A 205 2.36 4.34 11.51
CA GLU A 205 1.19 5.23 11.36
C GLU A 205 0.54 5.08 9.97
N HIS A 206 -0.78 4.97 9.94
CA HIS A 206 -1.57 5.05 8.70
C HIS A 206 -2.47 6.28 8.76
N LYS A 207 -2.54 7.06 7.67
CA LYS A 207 -3.20 8.37 7.61
C LYS A 207 -4.68 8.39 7.98
N GLU A 208 -5.44 7.41 7.50
CA GLU A 208 -6.90 7.43 7.64
C GLU A 208 -7.35 6.97 9.03
N GLY A 209 -7.39 7.87 9.98
CA GLY A 209 -8.10 7.68 11.24
C GLY A 209 -7.31 7.14 12.40
N ASN A 210 -6.08 7.57 12.62
CA ASN A 210 -5.25 7.15 13.75
C ASN A 210 -5.09 5.62 13.80
N TYR A 211 -4.48 5.05 12.80
CA TYR A 211 -4.08 3.65 12.75
C TYR A 211 -2.64 3.52 13.25
N THR A 212 -2.38 2.50 14.05
CA THR A 212 -1.05 2.10 14.48
C THR A 212 -0.73 0.73 13.91
N MET A 213 0.49 0.53 13.41
CA MET A 213 0.95 -0.77 12.92
C MET A 213 1.06 -1.76 14.09
N THR A 214 0.27 -2.83 14.03
CA THR A 214 0.21 -3.85 15.08
C THR A 214 0.91 -5.13 14.71
N PHE A 215 1.19 -5.31 13.42
CA PHE A 215 1.96 -6.44 12.90
C PHE A 215 2.64 -6.04 11.60
N HIS A 216 3.89 -6.47 11.44
CA HIS A 216 4.61 -6.38 10.17
C HIS A 216 5.66 -7.49 10.04
N ASP A 217 6.02 -7.78 8.81
CA ASP A 217 7.22 -8.55 8.48
C ASP A 217 7.74 -8.09 7.11
N GLU A 218 8.98 -7.59 7.11
CA GLU A 218 9.68 -7.10 5.93
C GLU A 218 10.56 -8.21 5.30
N PHE A 219 10.54 -9.40 5.87
CA PHE A 219 11.24 -10.60 5.39
C PHE A 219 12.73 -10.44 5.12
N ASP A 220 13.39 -9.52 5.84
CA ASP A 220 14.80 -9.10 5.69
C ASP A 220 15.84 -10.10 6.24
N GLY A 221 15.42 -11.32 6.53
CA GLY A 221 16.30 -12.38 7.03
C GLY A 221 17.28 -12.90 5.98
N THR A 222 18.23 -13.73 6.44
CA THR A 222 19.30 -14.31 5.59
C THR A 222 18.71 -15.23 4.51
N ASP A 223 19.24 -15.15 3.30
CA ASP A 223 18.86 -16.01 2.17
C ASP A 223 18.93 -17.50 2.53
N GLY A 224 17.88 -18.24 2.19
CA GLY A 224 17.69 -19.66 2.50
C GLY A 224 17.17 -19.92 3.91
N SER A 225 17.08 -18.93 4.80
CA SER A 225 16.50 -19.14 6.13
C SER A 225 14.97 -19.28 6.07
N GLN A 226 14.41 -19.82 7.14
CA GLN A 226 12.95 -19.87 7.31
C GLN A 226 12.44 -18.53 7.85
N PRO A 227 11.18 -18.14 7.56
CA PRO A 227 10.59 -16.95 8.16
C PRO A 227 10.50 -17.08 9.68
N ASP A 228 10.39 -15.94 10.38
CA ASP A 228 10.35 -15.83 11.83
C ASP A 228 9.21 -16.69 12.41
N ASN A 229 9.57 -17.73 13.16
CA ASN A 229 8.62 -18.66 13.74
C ASN A 229 7.80 -18.09 14.92
N THR A 230 8.14 -16.89 15.40
CA THR A 230 7.33 -16.17 16.37
C THR A 230 6.16 -15.45 15.69
N LYS A 231 6.26 -15.20 14.40
CA LYS A 231 5.22 -14.60 13.56
C LYS A 231 4.48 -15.64 12.72
N TRP A 232 5.23 -16.56 12.10
CA TRP A 232 4.73 -17.49 11.09
C TRP A 232 4.92 -18.96 11.50
N ARG A 233 3.91 -19.76 11.21
CA ARG A 233 4.03 -21.22 11.23
C ARG A 233 3.68 -21.76 9.84
N ARG A 234 4.10 -23.00 9.55
CA ARG A 234 3.69 -23.71 8.33
C ARG A 234 2.23 -24.10 8.43
N SER A 235 1.47 -23.89 7.34
CA SER A 235 0.10 -24.40 7.27
C SER A 235 0.06 -25.90 7.19
N THR A 236 -1.05 -26.49 7.61
CA THR A 236 -1.21 -27.94 7.64
C THR A 236 -1.83 -28.46 6.34
N ARG A 237 -1.34 -29.61 5.85
CA ARG A 237 -1.92 -30.31 4.71
C ARG A 237 -3.28 -30.90 5.07
N TYR A 238 -4.29 -30.62 4.23
CA TYR A 238 -5.62 -31.21 4.29
C TYR A 238 -6.11 -31.56 2.86
N SER A 239 -7.42 -31.61 2.63
CA SER A 239 -8.00 -32.07 1.36
C SER A 239 -8.54 -30.95 0.44
N SER A 240 -8.50 -29.68 0.87
CA SER A 240 -8.94 -28.56 0.05
C SER A 240 -7.94 -28.27 -1.08
N THR A 241 -8.40 -27.69 -2.17
CA THR A 241 -7.55 -27.40 -3.34
C THR A 241 -6.27 -26.65 -2.96
N TRP A 242 -6.36 -25.64 -2.09
CA TRP A 242 -5.23 -24.81 -1.73
C TRP A 242 -4.20 -25.53 -0.84
N ASN A 243 -4.62 -26.52 0.00
CA ASN A 243 -3.73 -27.12 1.00
C ASN A 243 -3.41 -28.60 0.80
N ARG A 244 -3.94 -29.26 -0.23
CA ARG A 244 -3.76 -30.69 -0.44
C ARG A 244 -2.33 -31.13 -0.71
N PHE A 245 -1.46 -30.23 -1.12
CA PHE A 245 -0.07 -30.49 -1.44
C PHE A 245 0.90 -29.73 -0.53
N ILE A 246 0.43 -29.10 0.54
CA ILE A 246 1.29 -28.40 1.50
C ILE A 246 2.36 -29.36 2.04
N SER A 247 3.58 -28.84 2.07
CA SER A 247 4.76 -29.55 2.54
C SER A 247 5.55 -28.73 3.56
N ASN A 248 6.20 -29.43 4.48
CA ASN A 248 7.15 -28.83 5.42
C ASN A 248 8.58 -28.78 4.87
N SER A 249 8.80 -29.14 3.58
CA SER A 249 10.10 -28.99 2.94
C SER A 249 10.56 -27.53 3.00
N GLU A 250 11.84 -27.32 3.29
CA GLU A 250 12.46 -25.98 3.25
C GLU A 250 12.52 -25.41 1.82
N ASP A 251 12.44 -26.27 0.80
CA ASP A 251 12.45 -25.85 -0.60
C ASP A 251 11.18 -25.13 -1.05
N VAL A 252 10.08 -25.22 -0.29
CA VAL A 252 8.80 -24.59 -0.68
C VAL A 252 8.47 -23.33 0.09
N VAL A 253 9.18 -23.03 1.18
CA VAL A 253 9.12 -21.73 1.88
C VAL A 253 10.49 -21.40 2.45
N PHE A 254 11.00 -20.23 2.12
CA PHE A 254 12.29 -19.71 2.58
C PHE A 254 12.38 -18.20 2.29
N LEU A 255 13.38 -17.54 2.86
CA LEU A 255 13.70 -16.15 2.55
C LEU A 255 14.75 -16.09 1.43
N ARG A 256 14.62 -15.11 0.54
CA ARG A 256 15.58 -14.82 -0.53
C ARG A 256 15.50 -13.38 -0.96
N GLU A 257 16.64 -12.70 -0.98
CA GLU A 257 16.78 -11.31 -1.44
C GLU A 257 15.79 -10.36 -0.74
N GLY A 258 15.61 -10.51 0.58
CA GLY A 258 14.67 -9.70 1.35
C GLY A 258 13.19 -10.02 1.14
N HIS A 259 12.85 -11.20 0.62
CA HIS A 259 11.47 -11.59 0.35
C HIS A 259 11.15 -12.96 0.94
N LEU A 260 9.91 -13.14 1.39
CA LEU A 260 9.37 -14.47 1.64
C LEU A 260 9.01 -15.12 0.29
N VAL A 261 9.58 -16.28 0.04
CA VAL A 261 9.30 -17.09 -1.15
C VAL A 261 8.42 -18.27 -0.75
N CYS A 262 7.22 -18.34 -1.34
CA CYS A 262 6.37 -19.53 -1.34
C CYS A 262 6.42 -20.19 -2.72
N ARG A 263 6.65 -21.52 -2.77
CA ARG A 263 6.74 -22.27 -4.03
C ARG A 263 5.73 -23.40 -4.12
N ALA A 264 5.42 -23.76 -5.37
CA ALA A 264 4.91 -25.06 -5.72
C ALA A 264 5.92 -25.74 -6.68
N ILE A 265 6.51 -26.85 -6.26
CA ILE A 265 7.55 -27.57 -7.00
C ILE A 265 7.10 -28.99 -7.34
N PRO A 266 7.62 -29.60 -8.43
CA PRO A 266 7.46 -31.03 -8.65
C PRO A 266 7.93 -31.82 -7.43
N ASN A 267 7.15 -32.82 -6.99
CA ASN A 267 7.56 -33.64 -5.86
C ASN A 267 8.69 -34.60 -6.27
N PRO A 268 9.90 -34.46 -5.68
CA PRO A 268 11.04 -35.29 -6.04
C PRO A 268 10.96 -36.74 -5.47
N ASP A 269 10.09 -36.99 -4.48
CA ASP A 269 9.95 -38.27 -3.80
C ASP A 269 8.48 -38.70 -3.70
N GLN A 270 7.94 -39.14 -4.84
CA GLN A 270 6.55 -39.62 -4.91
C GLN A 270 6.40 -41.07 -4.39
N GLU A 271 7.49 -41.75 -4.05
CA GLU A 271 7.42 -43.07 -3.38
C GLU A 271 7.02 -42.91 -1.93
N SER A 272 7.61 -41.94 -1.23
CA SER A 272 7.30 -41.62 0.17
C SER A 272 6.05 -40.74 0.35
N ASP A 273 5.80 -39.83 -0.56
CA ASP A 273 4.63 -38.94 -0.57
C ASP A 273 4.01 -38.91 -1.97
N PRO A 274 2.90 -39.63 -2.22
CA PRO A 274 2.38 -39.86 -3.55
C PRO A 274 1.68 -38.62 -4.20
N VAL A 275 1.94 -37.43 -3.71
CA VAL A 275 1.42 -36.19 -4.33
C VAL A 275 2.32 -35.72 -5.47
N PRO A 276 1.78 -35.16 -6.55
CA PRO A 276 2.59 -34.76 -7.72
C PRO A 276 3.39 -33.48 -7.48
N MET A 277 2.96 -32.62 -6.55
CA MET A 277 3.57 -31.34 -6.25
C MET A 277 3.72 -31.16 -4.73
N LEU A 278 4.71 -30.37 -4.31
CA LEU A 278 4.81 -29.85 -2.95
C LEU A 278 4.58 -28.37 -2.97
N THR A 279 3.72 -27.83 -2.09
CA THR A 279 3.36 -26.40 -2.05
C THR A 279 3.73 -25.75 -0.72
N GLY A 280 4.11 -24.46 -0.79
CA GLY A 280 4.51 -23.65 0.37
C GLY A 280 3.38 -22.74 0.86
N SER A 281 3.20 -22.72 2.18
CA SER A 281 2.27 -21.82 2.85
C SER A 281 2.75 -21.53 4.27
N VAL A 282 2.54 -20.27 4.69
CA VAL A 282 2.74 -19.82 6.07
C VAL A 282 1.48 -19.12 6.57
N GLU A 283 1.27 -19.14 7.88
CA GLU A 283 0.12 -18.52 8.51
C GLU A 283 0.47 -17.97 9.89
N THR A 284 -0.25 -16.94 10.32
CA THR A 284 -0.05 -16.35 11.66
C THR A 284 -0.94 -16.96 12.73
N GLN A 285 -1.66 -18.06 12.45
CA GLN A 285 -2.57 -18.71 13.39
C GLN A 285 -1.88 -19.06 14.72
N GLY A 286 -2.43 -18.54 15.82
CA GLY A 286 -1.90 -18.74 17.17
C GLY A 286 -0.75 -17.79 17.56
N ASN A 287 -0.15 -17.08 16.60
CA ASN A 287 0.91 -16.11 16.84
C ASN A 287 0.38 -14.67 16.74
N PHE A 288 -0.43 -14.38 15.71
CA PHE A 288 -1.07 -13.09 15.52
C PHE A 288 -2.44 -13.24 14.86
N SER A 289 -3.41 -12.48 15.34
CA SER A 289 -4.74 -12.31 14.77
C SER A 289 -5.30 -10.96 15.16
N PHE A 290 -6.26 -10.44 14.40
CA PHE A 290 -6.85 -9.13 14.67
C PHE A 290 -8.29 -9.07 14.20
N THR A 291 -9.05 -8.14 14.78
CA THR A 291 -10.39 -7.76 14.33
C THR A 291 -10.37 -6.31 13.92
N TYR A 292 -10.80 -6.01 12.69
CA TYR A 292 -10.81 -4.70 12.05
C TYR A 292 -9.43 -4.06 11.94
N GLY A 293 -9.24 -3.34 10.85
CA GLY A 293 -7.99 -2.68 10.57
C GLY A 293 -7.76 -2.50 9.07
N TRP A 294 -6.56 -2.10 8.74
CA TRP A 294 -5.99 -2.11 7.39
C TRP A 294 -4.94 -3.21 7.32
N VAL A 295 -5.00 -4.04 6.32
CA VAL A 295 -4.04 -5.12 6.08
C VAL A 295 -3.57 -5.06 4.65
N GLU A 296 -2.27 -5.15 4.43
CA GLU A 296 -1.69 -5.06 3.11
C GLU A 296 -0.46 -5.94 2.96
N ALA A 297 -0.17 -6.33 1.73
CA ALA A 297 1.05 -7.03 1.35
C ALA A 297 1.49 -6.58 -0.04
N ARG A 298 2.80 -6.45 -0.23
CA ARG A 298 3.42 -6.28 -1.53
C ARG A 298 3.90 -7.63 -2.03
N LEU A 299 3.40 -8.06 -3.17
CA LEU A 299 3.72 -9.39 -3.69
C LEU A 299 3.77 -9.42 -5.23
N LYS A 300 4.42 -10.44 -5.76
CA LYS A 300 4.36 -10.83 -7.17
C LYS A 300 4.27 -12.34 -7.30
N THR A 301 3.67 -12.84 -8.37
CA THR A 301 3.51 -14.28 -8.63
C THR A 301 3.87 -14.64 -10.07
N THR A 302 4.37 -15.84 -10.26
CA THR A 302 4.75 -16.33 -11.59
C THR A 302 3.51 -16.66 -12.44
N PRO A 303 3.30 -15.99 -13.59
CA PRO A 303 2.18 -16.31 -14.48
C PRO A 303 2.40 -17.64 -15.21
N HIS A 304 1.65 -18.68 -14.86
CA HIS A 304 1.67 -19.96 -15.57
C HIS A 304 0.34 -20.71 -15.40
N ALA A 305 -0.01 -21.57 -16.36
CA ALA A 305 -1.21 -22.40 -16.25
C ALA A 305 -1.14 -23.29 -14.99
N GLY A 306 -2.19 -23.31 -14.21
CA GLY A 306 -2.24 -24.01 -12.92
C GLY A 306 -1.77 -23.20 -11.71
N ASN A 307 -1.29 -21.97 -11.89
CA ASN A 307 -0.95 -21.07 -10.78
C ASN A 307 -2.19 -20.79 -9.91
N PHE A 308 -2.00 -20.80 -8.58
CA PHE A 308 -3.05 -20.49 -7.60
C PHE A 308 -2.45 -19.96 -6.29
N PRO A 309 -1.87 -18.77 -6.30
CA PRO A 309 -1.39 -18.08 -5.11
C PRO A 309 -2.52 -17.37 -4.38
N ALA A 310 -2.34 -17.09 -3.09
CA ALA A 310 -3.25 -16.27 -2.31
C ALA A 310 -2.56 -15.52 -1.15
N PHE A 311 -3.13 -14.36 -0.84
CA PHE A 311 -2.97 -13.61 0.40
C PHE A 311 -4.36 -13.37 0.99
N TRP A 312 -4.64 -13.97 2.13
CA TRP A 312 -5.99 -14.10 2.63
C TRP A 312 -6.04 -14.31 4.15
N MET A 313 -7.24 -14.35 4.69
CA MET A 313 -7.45 -14.45 6.13
C MET A 313 -8.53 -15.46 6.49
N MET A 314 -8.30 -16.18 7.57
CA MET A 314 -9.24 -17.14 8.17
C MET A 314 -9.51 -16.80 9.64
N PRO A 315 -10.70 -17.17 10.16
CA PRO A 315 -11.05 -16.93 11.56
C PRO A 315 -10.13 -17.69 12.52
N GLN A 316 -9.65 -16.97 13.55
CA GLN A 316 -8.82 -17.56 14.60
C GLN A 316 -9.63 -18.56 15.43
N PRO A 317 -9.16 -19.84 15.58
CA PRO A 317 -9.84 -20.81 16.43
C PRO A 317 -9.84 -20.43 17.92
N PRO A 318 -10.89 -20.77 18.68
CA PRO A 318 -12.06 -21.54 18.25
C PRO A 318 -13.05 -20.71 17.44
N ALA A 319 -13.52 -21.25 16.32
CA ALA A 319 -14.46 -20.59 15.42
C ALA A 319 -15.47 -21.62 14.86
N ASP A 320 -16.60 -21.13 14.34
CA ASP A 320 -17.55 -21.96 13.63
C ASP A 320 -16.91 -22.60 12.38
N ALA A 321 -17.46 -23.74 11.97
CA ALA A 321 -16.98 -24.42 10.77
C ALA A 321 -17.23 -23.56 9.52
N TRP A 322 -16.24 -23.59 8.62
CA TRP A 322 -16.32 -22.95 7.33
C TRP A 322 -17.59 -23.34 6.53
N PRO A 323 -18.27 -22.41 5.86
CA PRO A 323 -17.97 -20.99 5.69
C PRO A 323 -18.67 -20.07 6.71
N LYS A 324 -19.22 -20.60 7.81
CA LYS A 324 -20.03 -19.81 8.75
C LYS A 324 -19.25 -18.72 9.46
N ALA A 325 -18.01 -19.01 9.82
CA ALA A 325 -17.14 -18.03 10.49
C ALA A 325 -16.50 -17.01 9.56
N GLY A 326 -16.69 -17.17 8.24
CA GLY A 326 -16.15 -16.25 7.24
C GLY A 326 -14.78 -16.64 6.70
N GLU A 327 -14.41 -16.00 5.58
CA GLU A 327 -13.10 -16.01 4.93
C GLU A 327 -12.95 -14.72 4.14
N ILE A 328 -11.78 -14.10 4.14
CA ILE A 328 -11.50 -12.86 3.44
C ILE A 328 -10.28 -13.07 2.55
N ASP A 329 -10.48 -13.11 1.24
CA ASP A 329 -9.43 -13.28 0.25
C ASP A 329 -9.04 -11.91 -0.27
N ILE A 330 -7.90 -11.38 0.21
CA ILE A 330 -7.40 -10.06 -0.17
C ILE A 330 -6.82 -10.10 -1.57
N PHE A 331 -6.16 -11.20 -1.90
CA PHE A 331 -5.62 -11.47 -3.24
C PHE A 331 -5.68 -12.95 -3.54
N GLU A 332 -6.22 -13.27 -4.70
CA GLU A 332 -6.07 -14.56 -5.37
C GLU A 332 -5.76 -14.32 -6.84
N ALA A 333 -4.97 -15.19 -7.44
CA ALA A 333 -4.80 -15.25 -8.90
C ALA A 333 -4.87 -16.67 -9.42
N ILE A 334 -5.25 -16.83 -10.68
CA ILE A 334 -5.30 -18.14 -11.33
C ILE A 334 -4.60 -18.14 -12.67
N ASN A 335 -3.89 -19.22 -12.91
CA ASN A 335 -3.24 -19.45 -14.21
C ASN A 335 -2.26 -18.31 -14.58
N ALA A 336 -2.28 -17.87 -15.85
CA ALA A 336 -1.53 -16.72 -16.36
C ALA A 336 -2.48 -15.56 -16.71
N GLN A 337 -3.57 -15.40 -15.96
CA GLN A 337 -4.54 -14.32 -16.20
C GLN A 337 -4.07 -13.04 -15.50
N ASN A 338 -4.03 -11.94 -16.21
CA ASN A 338 -3.75 -10.62 -15.64
C ASN A 338 -4.97 -10.10 -14.84
N THR A 339 -5.35 -10.86 -13.83
CA THR A 339 -6.51 -10.57 -12.98
C THR A 339 -6.21 -10.98 -11.55
N ALA A 340 -6.39 -10.05 -10.63
CA ALA A 340 -6.49 -10.30 -9.19
C ALA A 340 -7.96 -10.44 -8.80
N PHE A 341 -8.27 -11.39 -7.95
CA PHE A 341 -9.60 -11.60 -7.38
C PHE A 341 -9.58 -11.26 -5.90
N HIS A 342 -10.67 -10.67 -5.44
CA HIS A 342 -10.93 -10.28 -4.05
C HIS A 342 -12.28 -10.85 -3.65
N THR A 343 -12.31 -11.74 -2.66
CA THR A 343 -13.52 -12.49 -2.37
C THR A 343 -13.80 -12.51 -0.87
N VAL A 344 -15.07 -12.59 -0.50
CA VAL A 344 -15.48 -12.96 0.85
C VAL A 344 -16.36 -14.20 0.79
N HIS A 345 -16.08 -15.15 1.68
CA HIS A 345 -16.93 -16.32 1.86
C HIS A 345 -17.63 -16.28 3.21
N SER A 346 -18.92 -16.59 3.20
CA SER A 346 -19.76 -16.71 4.39
C SER A 346 -20.87 -17.73 4.15
N HIS A 347 -21.66 -18.05 5.17
CA HIS A 347 -22.85 -18.90 4.96
C HIS A 347 -23.79 -18.28 3.92
N TRP A 348 -23.97 -16.97 3.95
CA TRP A 348 -24.79 -16.20 3.02
C TRP A 348 -24.31 -16.30 1.57
N THR A 349 -23.02 -16.07 1.35
CA THR A 349 -22.47 -16.02 -0.02
C THR A 349 -22.23 -17.40 -0.61
N TYR A 350 -21.73 -18.34 0.18
CA TYR A 350 -21.32 -19.66 -0.30
C TYR A 350 -22.44 -20.68 -0.21
N THR A 351 -23.08 -20.85 0.97
CA THR A 351 -24.07 -21.89 1.18
C THR A 351 -25.45 -21.50 0.62
N LEU A 352 -25.88 -20.24 0.83
CA LEU A 352 -27.17 -19.74 0.32
C LEU A 352 -27.06 -19.18 -1.10
N GLY A 353 -25.86 -18.99 -1.64
CA GLY A 353 -25.63 -18.55 -3.01
C GLY A 353 -25.89 -17.05 -3.27
N ASN A 354 -26.02 -16.22 -2.24
CA ASN A 354 -26.31 -14.79 -2.34
C ASN A 354 -25.04 -13.98 -2.70
N LYS A 355 -24.47 -14.20 -3.90
CA LYS A 355 -23.16 -13.67 -4.31
C LYS A 355 -23.18 -12.22 -4.82
N ASN A 356 -24.35 -11.65 -5.08
CA ASN A 356 -24.48 -10.35 -5.73
C ASN A 356 -25.23 -9.29 -4.89
N ASN A 357 -25.48 -9.56 -3.62
CA ASN A 357 -26.19 -8.64 -2.74
C ASN A 357 -25.63 -8.70 -1.29
N PRO A 358 -24.54 -7.95 -1.01
CA PRO A 358 -23.63 -7.27 -1.92
C PRO A 358 -22.79 -8.24 -2.75
N LYS A 359 -22.10 -7.73 -3.77
CA LYS A 359 -21.20 -8.55 -4.61
C LYS A 359 -20.04 -9.07 -3.78
N SER A 360 -19.92 -10.40 -3.66
CA SER A 360 -18.96 -11.06 -2.78
C SER A 360 -17.61 -11.36 -3.42
N SER A 361 -17.48 -11.27 -4.74
CA SER A 361 -16.23 -11.44 -5.46
C SER A 361 -16.04 -10.26 -6.42
N LEU A 362 -14.95 -9.57 -6.26
CA LEU A 362 -14.50 -8.43 -7.06
C LEU A 362 -13.24 -8.83 -7.82
N SER A 363 -12.86 -8.07 -8.83
CA SER A 363 -11.63 -8.33 -9.56
C SER A 363 -11.06 -7.06 -10.16
N GLU A 364 -9.73 -7.00 -10.27
CA GLU A 364 -9.00 -5.92 -10.89
C GLU A 364 -7.98 -6.48 -11.90
N THR A 365 -7.67 -5.70 -12.92
CA THR A 365 -6.63 -6.05 -13.89
C THR A 365 -5.27 -5.70 -13.32
N VAL A 366 -4.39 -6.70 -13.25
CA VAL A 366 -3.00 -6.54 -12.79
C VAL A 366 -2.06 -7.31 -13.71
N THR A 367 -0.83 -6.85 -13.85
CA THR A 367 0.19 -7.60 -14.60
C THR A 367 0.82 -8.64 -13.68
N GLN A 368 0.48 -9.93 -13.87
CA GLN A 368 1.15 -11.00 -13.13
C GLN A 368 2.64 -11.02 -13.46
N GLY A 369 3.48 -11.23 -12.45
CA GLY A 369 4.94 -11.21 -12.57
C GLY A 369 5.57 -9.87 -12.18
N GLU A 370 4.76 -8.84 -12.01
CA GLU A 370 5.17 -7.53 -11.48
C GLU A 370 4.77 -7.39 -10.01
N TRP A 371 5.43 -6.48 -9.32
CA TRP A 371 5.12 -6.16 -7.93
C TRP A 371 3.86 -5.32 -7.83
N HIS A 372 2.91 -5.73 -7.00
CA HIS A 372 1.69 -4.99 -6.68
C HIS A 372 1.45 -5.00 -5.17
N ILE A 373 0.76 -3.99 -4.67
CA ILE A 373 0.28 -3.91 -3.29
C ILE A 373 -1.20 -4.27 -3.29
N PHE A 374 -1.55 -5.32 -2.55
CA PHE A 374 -2.93 -5.73 -2.31
C PHE A 374 -3.30 -5.44 -0.88
N ALA A 375 -4.44 -4.77 -0.66
CA ALA A 375 -4.87 -4.40 0.67
C ALA A 375 -6.37 -4.59 0.90
N ALA A 376 -6.75 -4.69 2.16
CA ALA A 376 -8.14 -4.62 2.61
C ALA A 376 -8.27 -3.69 3.81
N GLN A 377 -9.18 -2.73 3.72
CA GLN A 377 -9.69 -2.00 4.87
C GLN A 377 -10.91 -2.76 5.41
N TRP A 378 -10.79 -3.27 6.60
CA TRP A 378 -11.83 -4.03 7.28
C TRP A 378 -12.37 -3.26 8.49
N THR A 379 -13.63 -2.87 8.42
CA THR A 379 -14.34 -2.13 9.47
C THR A 379 -15.53 -2.95 10.01
N GLU A 380 -16.24 -2.42 10.98
CA GLU A 380 -17.51 -3.03 11.48
C GLU A 380 -18.59 -3.15 10.40
N ASP A 381 -18.54 -2.28 9.38
CA ASP A 381 -19.60 -2.10 8.41
C ASP A 381 -19.24 -2.54 6.99
N ALA A 382 -17.96 -2.69 6.66
CA ALA A 382 -17.51 -3.04 5.31
C ALA A 382 -16.09 -3.63 5.28
N ILE A 383 -15.83 -4.41 4.23
CA ILE A 383 -14.50 -4.81 3.78
C ILE A 383 -14.31 -4.19 2.41
N THR A 384 -13.35 -3.26 2.28
CA THR A 384 -13.02 -2.59 1.02
C THR A 384 -11.66 -3.08 0.56
N PHE A 385 -11.56 -3.54 -0.69
CA PHE A 385 -10.33 -4.05 -1.28
C PHE A 385 -9.64 -2.99 -2.13
N TYR A 386 -8.30 -3.03 -2.15
CA TYR A 386 -7.46 -2.09 -2.89
C TYR A 386 -6.36 -2.82 -3.65
N VAL A 387 -6.00 -2.29 -4.80
CA VAL A 387 -4.82 -2.68 -5.58
C VAL A 387 -4.02 -1.42 -5.87
N ASP A 388 -2.74 -1.43 -5.49
CA ASP A 388 -1.81 -0.29 -5.66
C ASP A 388 -2.42 1.04 -5.15
N GLY A 389 -3.05 0.99 -3.97
CA GLY A 389 -3.72 2.12 -3.34
C GLY A 389 -5.09 2.49 -3.93
N ASN A 390 -5.50 1.91 -5.05
CA ASN A 390 -6.78 2.21 -5.69
C ASN A 390 -7.90 1.30 -5.18
N PRO A 391 -9.06 1.81 -4.77
CA PRO A 391 -10.18 1.00 -4.32
C PRO A 391 -10.79 0.21 -5.50
N VAL A 392 -10.90 -1.10 -5.34
CA VAL A 392 -11.57 -2.00 -6.29
C VAL A 392 -13.07 -2.08 -6.02
N GLY A 393 -13.45 -2.07 -4.74
CA GLY A 393 -14.83 -2.11 -4.30
C GLY A 393 -14.98 -2.69 -2.89
N SER A 394 -16.23 -2.76 -2.41
CA SER A 394 -16.52 -3.14 -1.03
C SER A 394 -17.58 -4.22 -0.93
N TYR A 395 -17.43 -5.08 0.08
CA TYR A 395 -18.48 -5.93 0.60
C TYR A 395 -19.04 -5.30 1.88
N ALA A 396 -20.25 -4.75 1.81
CA ALA A 396 -20.87 -4.04 2.92
C ALA A 396 -21.75 -4.96 3.77
N LYS A 397 -21.78 -4.69 5.07
CA LYS A 397 -22.70 -5.31 6.02
C LYS A 397 -24.14 -4.91 5.70
N SER A 398 -25.05 -5.87 5.70
CA SER A 398 -26.47 -5.61 5.47
C SER A 398 -27.09 -4.82 6.64
N GLY A 399 -27.89 -3.82 6.31
CA GLY A 399 -28.76 -3.17 7.29
C GLY A 399 -30.00 -4.00 7.72
N ASN A 400 -30.21 -5.16 7.09
CA ASN A 400 -31.32 -6.05 7.39
C ASN A 400 -30.91 -7.14 8.39
N ALA A 401 -31.54 -7.16 9.56
CA ALA A 401 -31.23 -8.13 10.62
C ALA A 401 -31.39 -9.59 10.15
N SER A 402 -32.37 -9.87 9.28
CA SER A 402 -32.57 -11.23 8.75
C SER A 402 -31.42 -11.73 7.89
N ASP A 403 -30.73 -10.85 7.15
CA ASP A 403 -29.58 -11.23 6.35
C ASP A 403 -28.39 -11.56 7.27
N ILE A 404 -28.22 -10.77 8.34
CA ILE A 404 -27.18 -11.00 9.35
C ILE A 404 -27.41 -12.34 10.06
N GLU A 405 -28.64 -12.65 10.47
CA GLU A 405 -28.99 -13.96 11.06
C GLU A 405 -28.74 -15.14 10.11
N GLN A 406 -28.81 -14.91 8.81
CA GLN A 406 -28.48 -15.88 7.77
C GLN A 406 -26.98 -15.91 7.44
N GLY A 407 -26.13 -15.23 8.23
CA GLY A 407 -24.68 -15.27 8.11
C GLY A 407 -24.10 -14.39 7.00
N GLN A 408 -24.77 -13.26 6.69
CA GLN A 408 -24.24 -12.31 5.73
C GLN A 408 -22.97 -11.61 6.25
N TRP A 409 -22.86 -11.37 7.56
CA TRP A 409 -21.73 -10.66 8.16
C TRP A 409 -21.12 -11.44 9.34
N PRO A 410 -20.28 -12.46 9.10
CA PRO A 410 -19.55 -13.15 10.16
C PRO A 410 -18.23 -12.43 10.55
N PHE A 411 -17.86 -11.36 9.89
CA PHE A 411 -16.57 -10.67 10.00
C PHE A 411 -16.52 -9.72 11.20
N CYS A 412 -16.64 -10.27 12.42
CA CYS A 412 -16.69 -9.52 13.68
C CYS A 412 -15.91 -10.20 14.83
N HIS A 413 -14.91 -11.00 14.50
CA HIS A 413 -14.01 -11.68 15.42
C HIS A 413 -12.62 -11.78 14.81
N ASP A 414 -11.63 -12.25 15.55
CA ASP A 414 -10.27 -12.28 15.09
C ASP A 414 -10.04 -13.20 13.89
N PHE A 415 -9.28 -12.69 12.91
CA PHE A 415 -8.78 -13.42 11.75
C PHE A 415 -7.25 -13.43 11.77
N TYR A 416 -6.66 -14.51 11.28
CA TYR A 416 -5.23 -14.66 11.07
C TYR A 416 -4.89 -14.65 9.57
N LEU A 417 -3.66 -14.32 9.24
CA LEU A 417 -3.16 -14.19 7.86
C LEU A 417 -2.67 -15.54 7.33
N ILE A 418 -2.85 -15.76 6.02
CA ILE A 418 -2.28 -16.88 5.27
C ILE A 418 -1.64 -16.36 3.98
N LEU A 419 -0.40 -16.78 3.73
CA LEU A 419 0.36 -16.50 2.52
C LEU A 419 0.71 -17.83 1.86
N ASN A 420 0.33 -18.04 0.61
CA ASN A 420 0.62 -19.32 -0.04
C ASN A 420 0.85 -19.25 -1.54
N GLN A 421 1.64 -20.21 -2.02
CA GLN A 421 1.67 -20.64 -3.41
C GLN A 421 1.06 -22.02 -3.49
N SER A 422 -0.15 -22.09 -4.01
CA SER A 422 -0.87 -23.33 -4.29
C SER A 422 -0.98 -23.58 -5.78
N VAL A 423 -1.57 -24.71 -6.15
CA VAL A 423 -1.84 -25.05 -7.55
C VAL A 423 -3.27 -25.54 -7.73
N GLY A 424 -3.84 -25.24 -8.88
CA GLY A 424 -5.21 -25.56 -9.24
C GLY A 424 -5.48 -27.06 -9.36
N ASP A 425 -6.75 -27.45 -9.35
CA ASP A 425 -7.25 -28.81 -9.45
C ASP A 425 -7.95 -29.14 -10.79
N GLY A 426 -7.92 -28.19 -11.71
CA GLY A 426 -8.60 -28.31 -12.98
C GLY A 426 -10.02 -27.74 -13.01
N SER A 427 -10.51 -27.23 -11.85
CA SER A 427 -11.80 -26.56 -11.77
C SER A 427 -11.68 -25.06 -12.07
N TRP A 428 -11.50 -24.22 -11.06
CA TRP A 428 -11.34 -22.77 -11.23
C TRP A 428 -9.94 -22.42 -11.79
N ALA A 429 -8.88 -22.89 -11.16
CA ALA A 429 -7.54 -22.87 -11.72
C ALA A 429 -7.25 -24.22 -12.43
N LYS A 430 -6.59 -24.19 -13.60
CA LYS A 430 -6.19 -25.41 -14.31
C LYS A 430 -5.37 -26.33 -13.42
N ALA A 431 -5.36 -27.62 -13.76
CA ALA A 431 -4.43 -28.56 -13.15
C ALA A 431 -2.99 -28.07 -13.34
N PRO A 432 -2.08 -28.31 -12.37
CA PRO A 432 -0.71 -27.84 -12.46
C PRO A 432 0.06 -28.52 -13.59
N ASP A 433 1.00 -27.79 -14.15
CA ASP A 433 2.12 -28.36 -14.89
C ASP A 433 3.10 -28.95 -13.86
N THR A 434 3.16 -30.27 -13.76
CA THR A 434 3.98 -30.97 -12.77
C THR A 434 5.48 -30.97 -13.08
N ALA A 435 5.91 -30.34 -14.16
CA ALA A 435 7.30 -30.09 -14.50
C ALA A 435 7.73 -28.63 -14.21
N PHE A 436 6.78 -27.76 -13.84
CA PHE A 436 7.02 -26.33 -13.62
C PHE A 436 7.12 -25.99 -12.13
N THR A 437 7.98 -25.03 -11.81
CA THR A 437 8.06 -24.42 -10.47
C THR A 437 7.29 -23.12 -10.47
N TYR A 438 6.24 -23.05 -9.67
CA TYR A 438 5.48 -21.83 -9.41
C TYR A 438 6.08 -21.11 -8.20
N GLU A 439 6.05 -19.79 -8.22
CA GLU A 439 6.61 -19.01 -7.14
C GLU A 439 5.79 -17.75 -6.90
N THR A 440 5.49 -17.47 -5.64
CA THR A 440 4.99 -16.19 -5.17
C THR A 440 5.99 -15.62 -4.18
N GLN A 441 6.38 -14.38 -4.38
CA GLN A 441 7.27 -13.62 -3.51
C GLN A 441 6.46 -12.55 -2.80
N PHE A 442 6.65 -12.45 -1.49
CA PHE A 442 6.10 -11.41 -0.64
C PHE A 442 7.25 -10.55 -0.15
N ASP A 443 7.23 -9.26 -0.50
CA ASP A 443 8.23 -8.28 -0.09
C ASP A 443 8.02 -7.92 1.38
N TRP A 444 6.78 -7.58 1.72
CA TRP A 444 6.38 -7.33 3.10
C TRP A 444 4.89 -7.59 3.30
N VAL A 445 4.51 -7.72 4.58
CA VAL A 445 3.12 -7.77 5.06
C VAL A 445 2.98 -6.85 6.27
N ARG A 446 1.94 -6.00 6.28
CA ARG A 446 1.69 -5.02 7.32
C ARG A 446 0.22 -5.02 7.74
N VAL A 447 -0.05 -4.89 9.04
CA VAL A 447 -1.39 -4.73 9.59
C VAL A 447 -1.42 -3.52 10.49
N PHE A 448 -2.40 -2.65 10.25
CA PHE A 448 -2.63 -1.45 11.02
C PHE A 448 -4.01 -1.54 11.66
N GLN A 449 -4.10 -1.28 12.95
CA GLN A 449 -5.35 -1.23 13.65
C GLN A 449 -5.64 0.19 14.13
N LYS A 450 -6.91 0.56 14.06
CA LYS A 450 -7.33 1.87 14.54
C LYS A 450 -7.04 1.96 16.04
N ASP A 451 -6.36 3.01 16.46
CA ASP A 451 -6.12 3.26 17.86
C ASP A 451 -7.47 3.22 18.59
N ALA A 452 -7.51 2.49 19.71
CA ALA A 452 -8.64 2.61 20.62
C ALA A 452 -8.77 4.09 20.95
N PRO A 453 -9.98 4.69 20.86
CA PRO A 453 -10.14 6.11 21.09
C PRO A 453 -9.44 6.45 22.41
N THR A 454 -8.29 7.13 22.31
CA THR A 454 -7.64 7.67 23.49
C THR A 454 -8.62 8.67 24.04
N GLY A 455 -9.27 8.34 25.15
CA GLY A 455 -10.47 8.98 25.70
C GLY A 455 -10.43 10.49 25.92
N LEU A 456 -9.58 11.20 25.19
CA LEU A 456 -9.41 12.65 25.22
C LEU A 456 -9.67 13.33 23.85
N LYS A 457 -9.57 12.66 22.71
CA LYS A 457 -9.84 13.30 21.39
C LYS A 457 -11.32 13.26 20.98
N ASP A 458 -12.05 12.20 21.34
CA ASP A 458 -13.48 12.04 20.99
C ASP A 458 -14.46 12.64 22.01
N LEU A 459 -13.95 13.30 23.05
CA LEU A 459 -14.76 13.94 24.09
C LEU A 459 -15.60 15.12 23.59
N ASN A 460 -15.38 15.58 22.36
CA ASN A 460 -16.19 16.65 21.76
C ASN A 460 -17.55 16.19 21.24
N ASP A 461 -17.70 14.88 20.94
CA ASP A 461 -18.93 14.32 20.37
C ASP A 461 -19.89 13.73 21.41
N LEU A 462 -19.47 13.58 22.66
CA LEU A 462 -20.30 13.04 23.71
C LEU A 462 -21.20 14.13 24.33
N LYS A 463 -22.45 14.17 23.92
CA LYS A 463 -23.47 15.10 24.45
C LYS A 463 -23.72 14.97 25.97
N ASP A 464 -23.34 13.85 26.59
CA ASP A 464 -23.61 13.52 28.00
C ASP A 464 -22.44 13.79 28.97
N PHE A 465 -21.42 14.54 28.55
CA PHE A 465 -20.17 14.68 29.32
C PHE A 465 -20.29 15.58 30.57
N LYS A 466 -21.36 16.36 30.69
CA LYS A 466 -21.48 17.38 31.76
C LYS A 466 -21.56 16.78 33.17
N ASP A 467 -22.14 15.58 33.30
CA ASP A 467 -22.41 14.98 34.60
C ASP A 467 -21.75 13.60 34.83
N SER A 468 -20.91 13.16 33.88
CA SER A 468 -20.28 11.84 33.96
C SER A 468 -18.82 11.92 34.43
N TRP A 469 -18.39 10.88 35.18
CA TRP A 469 -17.03 10.69 35.65
C TRP A 469 -16.30 9.64 34.80
N TYR A 470 -15.01 9.86 34.54
CA TYR A 470 -14.18 8.94 33.76
C TYR A 470 -12.80 8.78 34.39
N THR A 471 -12.19 7.62 34.22
CA THR A 471 -10.78 7.40 34.50
C THR A 471 -9.90 8.12 33.48
N LEU A 472 -8.59 8.26 33.74
CA LEU A 472 -7.67 8.95 32.83
C LEU A 472 -7.50 8.19 31.50
N ASP A 473 -7.74 6.87 31.48
CA ASP A 473 -7.77 6.02 30.31
C ASP A 473 -9.13 6.02 29.56
N GLY A 474 -10.05 6.93 29.97
CA GLY A 474 -11.33 7.18 29.26
C GLY A 474 -12.49 6.28 29.63
N ARG A 475 -12.35 5.34 30.55
CA ARG A 475 -13.44 4.46 30.98
C ARG A 475 -14.48 5.23 31.80
N LYS A 476 -15.76 5.21 31.39
CA LYS A 476 -16.87 5.83 32.11
C LYS A 476 -17.11 5.14 33.44
N LEU A 477 -17.22 5.92 34.54
CA LEU A 477 -17.59 5.44 35.85
C LEU A 477 -19.10 5.61 36.08
N GLN A 478 -19.70 4.68 36.81
CA GLN A 478 -21.15 4.72 37.10
C GLN A 478 -21.54 5.80 38.12
N ALA A 479 -20.57 6.28 38.92
CA ALA A 479 -20.76 7.30 39.91
C ALA A 479 -19.45 8.09 40.16
N ARG A 480 -19.51 9.16 40.94
CA ARG A 480 -18.33 9.89 41.41
C ARG A 480 -17.37 8.92 42.10
N PRO A 481 -16.07 8.86 41.71
CA PRO A 481 -15.10 8.02 42.38
C PRO A 481 -14.86 8.44 43.82
N THR A 482 -14.70 7.47 44.68
CA THR A 482 -14.38 7.67 46.11
C THR A 482 -12.92 7.32 46.42
N ALA A 483 -12.24 6.63 45.54
CA ALA A 483 -10.83 6.32 45.69
C ALA A 483 -9.97 7.55 45.37
N PRO A 484 -8.89 7.81 46.15
CA PRO A 484 -7.94 8.89 45.82
C PRO A 484 -7.35 8.67 44.42
N GLY A 485 -7.28 9.74 43.64
CA GLY A 485 -6.77 9.65 42.26
C GLY A 485 -7.16 10.86 41.41
N VAL A 486 -6.71 10.87 40.16
CA VAL A 486 -7.09 11.90 39.19
C VAL A 486 -8.09 11.30 38.20
N TYR A 487 -9.20 11.96 38.00
CA TYR A 487 -10.32 11.56 37.16
C TYR A 487 -10.71 12.69 36.22
N ILE A 488 -11.56 12.42 35.25
CA ILE A 488 -12.13 13.42 34.37
C ILE A 488 -13.60 13.61 34.70
N HIS A 489 -14.02 14.85 34.95
CA HIS A 489 -15.41 15.26 35.13
C HIS A 489 -15.63 16.62 34.47
N ALA A 490 -16.74 16.77 33.79
CA ALA A 490 -17.09 18.00 33.07
C ALA A 490 -15.91 18.55 32.20
N ARG A 491 -15.21 17.66 31.49
CA ARG A 491 -14.03 17.98 30.67
C ARG A 491 -12.81 18.52 31.41
N ARG A 492 -12.72 18.33 32.71
CA ARG A 492 -11.58 18.78 33.53
C ARG A 492 -11.01 17.62 34.33
N LYS A 493 -9.70 17.65 34.55
CA LYS A 493 -9.05 16.76 35.53
C LYS A 493 -9.43 17.17 36.92
N VAL A 494 -9.96 16.26 37.71
CA VAL A 494 -10.39 16.46 39.09
C VAL A 494 -9.64 15.46 39.97
N ALA A 495 -8.90 15.98 40.97
CA ALA A 495 -8.26 15.14 41.99
C ALA A 495 -9.27 14.81 43.06
N ILE A 496 -9.42 13.56 43.41
CA ILE A 496 -10.13 13.05 44.58
C ILE A 496 -9.05 12.72 45.63
N GLN A 497 -9.14 13.30 46.80
CA GLN A 497 -8.23 13.08 47.93
C GLN A 497 -8.76 12.03 48.89
#